data_a18127c59c091df3efc8c5c165c9d530
#
_entry.id   a18127c59c091df3efc8c5c165c9d530
#
_cell.length_a   1.000
_cell.length_b   1.000
_cell.length_c   1.000
_cell.angle_alpha   90.00
_cell.angle_beta   90.00
_cell.angle_gamma   90.00
#
_symmetry.space_group_name_H-M   'P 1'
#
loop_
_entity.id
_entity.type
_entity.pdbx_description
1 polymer ?
#
loop_
_entity_poly.entity_id
_entity_poly.type
_entity_poly.pdbx_seq_one_letter_code
_entity_poly.pdbx_strand_id
1 'polypeptide(L)'
;MKDAYSFDLNDEEANFSYNKFFLSYLRTFQRLDLSAIPMAADTGPIGGNLSHEFIILAETGESEIYTDKRIFDVNSGETKLEKKSLNKLREKYEKFYAVTDQKFNKNEFEKNVPKEFRLHTKGIEVGHIFYFGDKYSKPMNASVDFQGKKEFVKMGSYGVGVSRLEVKMVEQVTL
;
A
#
# COMPACT_ATOMS: atom_id res chain seq x y z
N MET A 1 15.85 4.48 5.70
CA MET A 1 14.66 4.21 4.87
C MET A 1 15.11 3.66 3.52
N LYS A 2 14.36 2.74 2.90
CA LYS A 2 14.59 2.27 1.53
C LYS A 2 13.52 2.88 0.65
N ASP A 3 13.92 3.55 -0.42
CA ASP A 3 13.03 4.19 -1.39
C ASP A 3 13.18 3.59 -2.78
N ALA A 4 12.10 3.66 -3.56
CA ALA A 4 12.08 3.38 -4.97
C ALA A 4 11.09 4.29 -5.68
N TYR A 5 11.31 4.50 -6.97
CA TYR A 5 10.45 5.35 -7.80
C TYR A 5 10.19 4.65 -9.13
N SER A 6 9.02 4.88 -9.71
CA SER A 6 8.71 4.49 -11.08
C SER A 6 8.36 5.70 -11.93
N PHE A 7 8.68 5.60 -13.22
CA PHE A 7 8.38 6.61 -14.25
C PHE A 7 7.86 5.85 -15.47
N ASP A 8 6.57 5.96 -15.69
CA ASP A 8 5.86 5.18 -16.69
C ASP A 8 5.23 6.09 -17.75
N LEU A 9 4.99 5.60 -18.97
CA LEU A 9 4.47 6.41 -20.08
C LEU A 9 2.99 6.74 -19.92
N ASN A 10 2.22 5.85 -19.30
CA ASN A 10 0.77 5.99 -19.16
C ASN A 10 0.27 5.38 -17.87
N ASP A 11 -1.01 5.62 -17.56
CA ASP A 11 -1.63 5.15 -16.31
C ASP A 11 -1.68 3.62 -16.20
N GLU A 12 -1.81 2.90 -17.33
CA GLU A 12 -1.85 1.43 -17.32
C GLU A 12 -0.51 0.84 -16.88
N GLU A 13 0.60 1.34 -17.44
CA GLU A 13 1.96 0.91 -17.07
C GLU A 13 2.31 1.33 -15.65
N ALA A 14 1.90 2.53 -15.23
CA ALA A 14 2.09 3.01 -13.87
C ALA A 14 1.32 2.16 -12.85
N ASN A 15 0.07 1.77 -13.13
CA ASN A 15 -0.67 0.84 -12.30
C ASN A 15 -0.01 -0.55 -12.25
N PHE A 16 0.57 -1.00 -13.35
CA PHE A 16 1.33 -2.25 -13.37
C PHE A 16 2.58 -2.16 -12.47
N SER A 17 3.33 -1.05 -12.57
CA SER A 17 4.47 -0.78 -11.68
C SER A 17 4.04 -0.72 -10.22
N TYR A 18 2.96 0.01 -9.91
CA TYR A 18 2.38 0.07 -8.58
C TYR A 18 2.05 -1.32 -8.01
N ASN A 19 1.36 -2.14 -8.78
CA ASN A 19 0.96 -3.49 -8.36
C ASN A 19 2.15 -4.45 -8.21
N LYS A 20 3.25 -4.25 -8.97
CA LYS A 20 4.51 -4.97 -8.75
C LYS A 20 5.09 -4.64 -7.37
N PHE A 21 5.09 -3.37 -6.97
CA PHE A 21 5.55 -2.96 -5.64
C PHE A 21 4.59 -3.43 -4.53
N PHE A 22 3.28 -3.39 -4.76
CA PHE A 22 2.30 -3.96 -3.85
C PHE A 22 2.60 -5.43 -3.51
N LEU A 23 2.77 -6.28 -4.54
CA LEU A 23 3.16 -7.68 -4.35
C LEU A 23 4.55 -7.82 -3.72
N SER A 24 5.53 -7.02 -4.16
CA SER A 24 6.89 -7.06 -3.65
C SER A 24 6.93 -6.79 -2.15
N TYR A 25 6.17 -5.81 -1.67
CA TYR A 25 6.09 -5.47 -0.24
C TYR A 25 5.43 -6.58 0.57
N LEU A 26 4.30 -7.12 0.10
CA LEU A 26 3.67 -8.29 0.74
C LEU A 26 4.66 -9.45 0.90
N ARG A 27 5.41 -9.78 -0.16
CA ARG A 27 6.41 -10.86 -0.13
C ARG A 27 7.60 -10.53 0.77
N THR A 28 8.05 -9.28 0.79
CA THR A 28 9.16 -8.84 1.64
C THR A 28 8.78 -9.02 3.11
N PHE A 29 7.62 -8.52 3.51
CA PHE A 29 7.15 -8.66 4.89
C PHE A 29 6.90 -10.12 5.26
N GLN A 30 6.31 -10.91 4.38
CA GLN A 30 6.10 -12.34 4.60
C GLN A 30 7.44 -13.10 4.80
N ARG A 31 8.49 -12.77 4.05
CA ARG A 31 9.83 -13.36 4.22
C ARG A 31 10.50 -12.99 5.53
N LEU A 32 10.11 -11.88 6.12
CA LEU A 32 10.55 -11.41 7.44
C LEU A 32 9.65 -11.93 8.57
N ASP A 33 8.70 -12.84 8.24
CA ASP A 33 7.67 -13.35 9.16
C ASP A 33 6.81 -12.25 9.78
N LEU A 34 6.59 -11.17 9.03
CA LEU A 34 5.79 -10.02 9.43
C LEU A 34 4.45 -10.00 8.67
N SER A 35 3.34 -10.04 9.41
CA SER A 35 1.99 -9.93 8.86
C SER A 35 1.62 -8.47 8.64
N ALA A 36 2.14 -7.85 7.57
CA ALA A 36 1.79 -6.49 7.20
C ALA A 36 0.53 -6.47 6.31
N ILE A 37 -0.43 -5.63 6.68
CA ILE A 37 -1.70 -5.46 5.99
C ILE A 37 -1.63 -4.20 5.13
N PRO A 38 -1.94 -4.28 3.82
CA PRO A 38 -2.11 -3.10 3.00
C PRO A 38 -3.45 -2.42 3.33
N MET A 39 -3.38 -1.18 3.77
CA MET A 39 -4.54 -0.34 4.10
C MET A 39 -4.65 0.79 3.11
N ALA A 40 -5.89 1.09 2.69
CA ALA A 40 -6.14 2.27 1.87
C ALA A 40 -5.78 3.54 2.64
N ALA A 41 -4.80 4.27 2.13
CA ALA A 41 -4.28 5.48 2.76
C ALA A 41 -4.81 6.75 2.11
N ASP A 42 -4.85 7.83 2.87
CA ASP A 42 -5.03 9.16 2.32
C ASP A 42 -3.73 9.58 1.62
N THR A 43 -3.88 10.20 0.47
CA THR A 43 -2.73 10.76 -0.25
C THR A 43 -2.24 12.08 0.33
N GLY A 44 -3.03 12.70 1.22
CA GLY A 44 -2.72 13.93 1.94
C GLY A 44 -2.22 15.06 1.03
N PRO A 45 -1.32 15.94 1.53
CA PRO A 45 -0.70 17.01 0.73
C PRO A 45 0.12 16.47 -0.45
N ILE A 46 0.67 15.26 -0.33
CA ILE A 46 1.39 14.58 -1.40
C ILE A 46 0.48 14.39 -2.61
N GLY A 47 -0.80 14.05 -2.37
CA GLY A 47 -1.82 13.84 -3.40
C GLY A 47 -1.52 12.59 -4.23
N GLY A 48 -2.36 12.36 -5.23
CA GLY A 48 -2.29 11.17 -6.09
C GLY A 48 -3.63 10.46 -6.15
N ASN A 49 -3.69 9.40 -6.95
CA ASN A 49 -4.94 8.71 -7.22
C ASN A 49 -5.06 7.38 -6.45
N LEU A 50 -3.94 6.86 -5.94
CA LEU A 50 -3.88 5.56 -5.28
C LEU A 50 -2.75 5.54 -4.26
N SER A 51 -3.05 5.07 -3.06
CA SER A 51 -2.08 4.95 -1.97
C SER A 51 -2.43 3.81 -1.04
N HIS A 52 -1.42 3.04 -0.61
CA HIS A 52 -1.55 2.02 0.43
C HIS A 52 -0.41 2.12 1.44
N GLU A 53 -0.79 2.13 2.71
CA GLU A 53 0.11 1.91 3.84
C GLU A 53 0.16 0.43 4.18
N PHE A 54 1.36 -0.08 4.46
CA PHE A 54 1.54 -1.43 4.98
C PHE A 54 1.74 -1.35 6.48
N ILE A 55 0.77 -1.87 7.23
CA ILE A 55 0.71 -1.76 8.70
C ILE A 55 0.88 -3.12 9.34
N ILE A 56 1.73 -3.20 10.35
CA ILE A 56 1.87 -4.36 11.23
C ILE A 56 1.13 -4.05 12.54
N LEU A 57 0.32 -4.98 13.03
CA LEU A 57 -0.39 -4.80 14.29
C LEU A 57 0.61 -4.76 15.46
N ALA A 58 0.47 -3.75 16.32
CA ALA A 58 1.30 -3.57 17.50
C ALA A 58 0.56 -2.70 18.52
N GLU A 59 0.47 -3.13 19.78
CA GLU A 59 -0.17 -2.35 20.84
C GLU A 59 0.53 -1.02 21.11
N THR A 60 1.85 -0.98 20.87
CA THR A 60 2.70 0.21 20.95
C THR A 60 2.67 1.08 19.70
N GLY A 61 1.84 0.70 18.69
CA GLY A 61 1.75 1.40 17.43
C GLY A 61 1.24 2.84 17.55
N GLU A 62 1.71 3.69 16.65
CA GLU A 62 1.32 5.10 16.58
C GLU A 62 0.00 5.35 15.84
N SER A 63 -0.41 4.41 14.96
CA SER A 63 -1.62 4.54 14.13
C SER A 63 -2.77 3.73 14.70
N GLU A 64 -3.95 4.36 14.84
CA GLU A 64 -5.21 3.65 15.10
C GLU A 64 -5.71 3.01 13.80
N ILE A 65 -6.15 1.76 13.89
CA ILE A 65 -6.51 0.93 12.73
C ILE A 65 -7.93 0.40 12.88
N TYR A 66 -8.68 0.49 11.80
CA TYR A 66 -10.03 -0.05 11.67
C TYR A 66 -10.07 -1.00 10.48
N THR A 67 -10.29 -2.28 10.74
CA THR A 67 -10.22 -3.29 9.68
C THR A 67 -11.21 -4.43 9.85
N ASP A 68 -11.52 -5.08 8.74
CA ASP A 68 -12.19 -6.37 8.69
C ASP A 68 -11.15 -7.47 8.92
N LYS A 69 -11.30 -8.27 9.98
CA LYS A 69 -10.36 -9.36 10.33
C LYS A 69 -10.12 -10.35 9.21
N ARG A 70 -11.08 -10.53 8.30
CA ARG A 70 -10.95 -11.48 7.18
C ARG A 70 -9.84 -11.11 6.20
N ILE A 71 -9.34 -9.86 6.25
CA ILE A 71 -8.19 -9.44 5.44
C ILE A 71 -6.92 -10.24 5.77
N PHE A 72 -6.79 -10.75 7.00
CA PHE A 72 -5.65 -11.56 7.42
C PHE A 72 -5.58 -12.93 6.75
N ASP A 73 -6.73 -13.43 6.27
CA ASP A 73 -6.82 -14.70 5.55
C ASP A 73 -6.45 -14.56 4.07
N VAL A 74 -6.24 -13.32 3.60
CA VAL A 74 -5.86 -13.05 2.20
C VAL A 74 -4.39 -13.41 2.01
N ASN A 75 -4.14 -14.36 1.13
CA ASN A 75 -2.79 -14.80 0.79
C ASN A 75 -2.39 -14.25 -0.60
N SER A 76 -1.17 -13.72 -0.70
CA SER A 76 -0.57 -13.33 -1.98
C SER A 76 -0.22 -14.54 -2.86
N GLY A 77 0.00 -15.71 -2.24
CA GLY A 77 0.23 -16.99 -2.91
C GLY A 77 1.32 -16.93 -3.98
N GLU A 78 1.16 -17.77 -4.99
CA GLU A 78 2.01 -17.80 -6.19
C GLU A 78 1.53 -16.78 -7.25
N THR A 79 1.22 -15.55 -6.83
CA THR A 79 0.77 -14.51 -7.76
C THR A 79 1.84 -14.26 -8.82
N LYS A 80 1.49 -14.41 -10.10
CA LYS A 80 2.39 -14.17 -11.22
C LYS A 80 2.58 -12.67 -11.45
N LEU A 81 3.76 -12.29 -11.97
CA LEU A 81 4.10 -10.90 -12.37
C LEU A 81 3.45 -10.53 -13.71
N GLU A 82 2.14 -10.67 -13.80
CA GLU A 82 1.31 -10.37 -14.97
C GLU A 82 0.25 -9.33 -14.57
N LYS A 83 -0.06 -8.37 -15.42
CA LYS A 83 -1.03 -7.28 -15.16
C LYS A 83 -2.34 -7.81 -14.54
N LYS A 84 -2.94 -8.82 -15.18
CA LYS A 84 -4.20 -9.41 -14.70
C LYS A 84 -4.11 -10.06 -13.31
N SER A 85 -3.02 -10.77 -13.06
CA SER A 85 -2.80 -11.46 -11.77
C SER A 85 -2.56 -10.46 -10.64
N LEU A 86 -1.78 -9.41 -10.90
CA LEU A 86 -1.49 -8.36 -9.93
C LEU A 86 -2.72 -7.50 -9.62
N ASN A 87 -3.52 -7.15 -10.62
CA ASN A 87 -4.79 -6.44 -10.41
C ASN A 87 -5.72 -7.25 -9.50
N LYS A 88 -5.91 -8.54 -9.81
CA LYS A 88 -6.73 -9.43 -8.97
C LYS A 88 -6.22 -9.56 -7.53
N LEU A 89 -4.90 -9.56 -7.33
CA LEU A 89 -4.33 -9.59 -5.99
C LEU A 89 -4.71 -8.33 -5.21
N ARG A 90 -4.49 -7.14 -5.78
CA ARG A 90 -4.86 -5.88 -5.13
C ARG A 90 -6.36 -5.83 -4.83
N GLU A 91 -7.21 -6.18 -5.80
CA GLU A 91 -8.66 -6.24 -5.63
C GLU A 91 -9.10 -7.19 -4.50
N LYS A 92 -8.37 -8.29 -4.24
CA LYS A 92 -8.66 -9.19 -3.12
C LYS A 92 -8.51 -8.48 -1.77
N TYR A 93 -7.47 -7.65 -1.61
CA TYR A 93 -7.26 -6.87 -0.40
C TYR A 93 -8.26 -5.71 -0.29
N GLU A 94 -8.48 -4.97 -1.39
CA GLU A 94 -9.38 -3.82 -1.44
C GLU A 94 -10.86 -4.17 -1.21
N LYS A 95 -11.24 -5.45 -1.27
CA LYS A 95 -12.58 -5.91 -0.89
C LYS A 95 -12.88 -5.77 0.60
N PHE A 96 -11.85 -5.75 1.43
CA PHE A 96 -12.00 -5.62 2.86
C PHE A 96 -11.80 -4.18 3.29
N TYR A 97 -12.63 -3.73 4.21
CA TYR A 97 -12.43 -2.44 4.84
C TYR A 97 -11.15 -2.48 5.68
N ALA A 98 -10.17 -1.68 5.35
CA ALA A 98 -8.92 -1.56 6.09
C ALA A 98 -8.37 -0.14 5.92
N VAL A 99 -8.39 0.65 6.99
CA VAL A 99 -7.99 2.07 6.99
C VAL A 99 -7.36 2.45 8.33
N THR A 100 -6.55 3.51 8.30
CA THR A 100 -6.12 4.23 9.49
C THR A 100 -7.20 5.24 9.92
N ASP A 101 -7.04 5.87 11.09
CA ASP A 101 -7.95 6.89 11.63
C ASP A 101 -8.19 8.05 10.65
N GLN A 102 -7.21 8.41 9.84
CA GLN A 102 -7.32 9.49 8.84
C GLN A 102 -8.42 9.26 7.80
N LYS A 103 -8.70 8.01 7.45
CA LYS A 103 -9.75 7.62 6.49
C LYS A 103 -10.95 6.92 7.14
N PHE A 104 -10.94 6.80 8.45
CA PHE A 104 -12.02 6.10 9.15
C PHE A 104 -13.37 6.79 8.98
N ASN A 105 -14.35 6.05 8.50
CA ASN A 105 -15.74 6.43 8.46
C ASN A 105 -16.59 5.39 9.19
N LYS A 106 -17.15 5.78 10.35
CA LYS A 106 -17.93 4.89 11.21
C LYS A 106 -19.11 4.25 10.48
N ASN A 107 -19.85 5.03 9.71
CA ASN A 107 -21.05 4.54 9.01
C ASN A 107 -20.68 3.51 7.94
N GLU A 108 -19.61 3.75 7.19
CA GLU A 108 -19.10 2.80 6.19
C GLU A 108 -18.57 1.54 6.85
N PHE A 109 -17.81 1.66 7.93
CA PHE A 109 -17.28 0.53 8.68
C PHE A 109 -18.40 -0.35 9.24
N GLU A 110 -19.42 0.26 9.85
CA GLU A 110 -20.55 -0.47 10.42
C GLU A 110 -21.46 -1.09 9.35
N LYS A 111 -21.57 -0.48 8.18
CA LYS A 111 -22.33 -0.98 7.04
C LYS A 111 -21.64 -2.14 6.33
N ASN A 112 -20.32 -2.05 6.13
CA ASN A 112 -19.56 -2.96 5.26
C ASN A 112 -18.94 -4.13 6.02
N VAL A 113 -18.71 -3.99 7.34
CA VAL A 113 -18.05 -5.01 8.16
C VAL A 113 -19.04 -5.56 9.20
N PRO A 114 -19.38 -6.88 9.14
CA PRO A 114 -20.19 -7.51 10.19
C PRO A 114 -19.51 -7.38 11.55
N LYS A 115 -20.31 -7.23 12.61
CA LYS A 115 -19.84 -6.89 13.97
C LYS A 115 -18.75 -7.85 14.47
N GLU A 116 -18.90 -9.13 14.21
CA GLU A 116 -17.96 -10.20 14.60
C GLU A 116 -16.61 -10.13 13.91
N PHE A 117 -16.51 -9.44 12.77
CA PHE A 117 -15.27 -9.27 12.01
C PHE A 117 -14.64 -7.89 12.19
N ARG A 118 -15.26 -6.99 12.94
CA ARG A 118 -14.68 -5.66 13.21
C ARG A 118 -13.49 -5.77 14.13
N LEU A 119 -12.39 -5.14 13.72
CA LEU A 119 -11.19 -4.99 14.54
C LEU A 119 -10.83 -3.51 14.61
N HIS A 120 -10.66 -3.01 15.82
CA HIS A 120 -10.05 -1.72 16.12
C HIS A 120 -8.85 -1.98 17.01
N THR A 121 -7.68 -1.55 16.59
CA THR A 121 -6.41 -1.78 17.28
C THR A 121 -5.39 -0.74 16.84
N LYS A 122 -4.15 -0.89 17.31
CA LYS A 122 -3.01 -0.05 16.89
C LYS A 122 -2.05 -0.81 15.99
N GLY A 123 -1.26 -0.05 15.23
CA GLY A 123 -0.23 -0.61 14.37
C GLY A 123 0.88 0.37 14.04
N ILE A 124 1.92 -0.19 13.43
CA ILE A 124 3.11 0.51 12.98
C ILE A 124 3.13 0.49 11.45
N GLU A 125 3.20 1.66 10.82
CA GLU A 125 3.44 1.78 9.39
C GLU A 125 4.87 1.38 9.06
N VAL A 126 5.04 0.32 8.27
CA VAL A 126 6.35 -0.20 7.86
C VAL A 126 6.67 0.06 6.40
N GLY A 127 5.69 0.43 5.61
CA GLY A 127 5.88 0.77 4.20
C GLY A 127 4.71 1.57 3.65
N HIS A 128 4.97 2.36 2.63
CA HIS A 128 3.97 3.17 1.95
C HIS A 128 4.25 3.21 0.45
N ILE A 129 3.21 3.05 -0.33
CA ILE A 129 3.29 3.13 -1.79
C ILE A 129 2.28 4.13 -2.33
N PHE A 130 2.73 4.94 -3.30
CA PHE A 130 1.94 6.01 -3.90
C PHE A 130 1.94 5.94 -5.42
N TYR A 131 0.83 6.28 -6.02
CA TYR A 131 0.73 6.62 -7.42
C TYR A 131 0.31 8.09 -7.56
N PHE A 132 1.17 8.92 -8.14
CA PHE A 132 1.00 10.37 -8.24
C PHE A 132 0.41 10.82 -9.58
N GLY A 133 0.34 9.94 -10.56
CA GLY A 133 0.04 10.34 -11.93
C GLY A 133 1.10 11.32 -12.46
N ASP A 134 0.68 12.43 -13.03
CA ASP A 134 1.55 13.48 -13.55
C ASP A 134 1.64 14.74 -12.65
N LYS A 135 1.19 14.63 -11.40
CA LYS A 135 1.15 15.75 -10.45
C LYS A 135 2.51 16.45 -10.29
N TYR A 136 3.60 15.68 -10.26
CA TYR A 136 4.95 16.20 -10.11
C TYR A 136 5.68 16.35 -11.44
N SER A 137 5.48 15.44 -12.39
CA SER A 137 6.17 15.49 -13.68
C SER A 137 5.81 16.72 -14.51
N LYS A 138 4.55 17.15 -14.48
CA LYS A 138 4.11 18.37 -15.17
C LYS A 138 4.82 19.64 -14.69
N PRO A 139 4.80 20.00 -13.39
CA PRO A 139 5.49 21.18 -12.90
C PRO A 139 7.02 21.13 -13.09
N MET A 140 7.60 19.91 -13.02
CA MET A 140 9.03 19.70 -13.24
C MET A 140 9.41 19.63 -14.73
N ASN A 141 8.43 19.66 -15.62
CA ASN A 141 8.62 19.44 -17.06
C ASN A 141 9.31 18.11 -17.39
N ALA A 142 9.10 17.09 -16.53
CA ALA A 142 9.66 15.76 -16.71
C ALA A 142 8.83 14.98 -17.74
N SER A 143 9.30 14.95 -18.98
CA SER A 143 8.60 14.38 -20.11
C SER A 143 9.56 13.59 -21.02
N VAL A 144 8.98 12.72 -21.83
CA VAL A 144 9.68 11.98 -22.89
C VAL A 144 8.99 12.18 -24.21
N ASP A 145 9.74 12.10 -25.30
CA ASP A 145 9.18 12.05 -26.65
C ASP A 145 8.76 10.61 -26.98
N PHE A 146 7.47 10.40 -27.09
CA PHE A 146 6.91 9.11 -27.44
C PHE A 146 6.03 9.22 -28.69
N GLN A 147 6.38 8.51 -29.73
CA GLN A 147 5.67 8.53 -31.03
C GLN A 147 5.46 9.94 -31.59
N GLY A 148 6.46 10.81 -31.46
CA GLY A 148 6.43 12.20 -31.94
C GLY A 148 5.57 13.15 -31.11
N LYS A 149 5.17 12.74 -29.90
CA LYS A 149 4.45 13.57 -28.94
C LYS A 149 5.21 13.66 -27.61
N LYS A 150 5.12 14.84 -26.99
CA LYS A 150 5.65 15.05 -25.65
C LYS A 150 4.66 14.52 -24.63
N GLU A 151 5.07 13.47 -23.89
CA GLU A 151 4.26 12.85 -22.84
C GLU A 151 4.91 13.08 -21.46
N PHE A 152 4.14 13.57 -20.50
CA PHE A 152 4.60 13.68 -19.11
C PHE A 152 4.56 12.32 -18.44
N VAL A 153 5.69 11.93 -17.86
CA VAL A 153 5.81 10.62 -17.19
C VAL A 153 4.86 10.49 -16.00
N LYS A 154 4.28 9.33 -15.83
CA LYS A 154 3.48 8.97 -14.65
C LYS A 154 4.40 8.47 -13.57
N MET A 155 4.29 9.05 -12.36
CA MET A 155 5.23 8.81 -11.27
C MET A 155 4.60 8.00 -10.15
N GLY A 156 5.39 7.06 -9.60
CA GLY A 156 5.09 6.35 -8.36
C GLY A 156 6.26 6.44 -7.39
N SER A 157 5.97 6.37 -6.09
CA SER A 157 6.96 6.32 -5.00
C SER A 157 6.63 5.18 -4.04
N TYR A 158 7.67 4.51 -3.55
CA TYR A 158 7.55 3.28 -2.80
C TYR A 158 8.59 3.24 -1.68
N GLY A 159 8.18 3.48 -0.43
CA GLY A 159 9.04 3.57 0.74
C GLY A 159 8.88 2.41 1.71
N VAL A 160 9.99 1.97 2.33
CA VAL A 160 10.01 1.03 3.46
C VAL A 160 10.81 1.62 4.60
N GLY A 161 10.22 1.63 5.79
CA GLY A 161 10.86 2.07 7.03
C GLY A 161 11.72 0.95 7.63
N VAL A 162 12.98 0.82 7.21
CA VAL A 162 13.87 -0.27 7.63
C VAL A 162 14.04 -0.31 9.16
N SER A 163 14.24 0.85 9.80
CA SER A 163 14.35 0.94 11.28
C SER A 163 13.07 0.53 12.00
N ARG A 164 11.90 0.79 11.42
CA ARG A 164 10.61 0.34 11.98
C ARG A 164 10.45 -1.19 11.91
N LEU A 165 11.01 -1.82 10.87
CA LEU A 165 11.05 -3.28 10.75
C LEU A 165 11.94 -3.91 11.82
N GLU A 166 13.12 -3.33 12.09
CA GLU A 166 14.05 -3.82 13.12
C GLU A 166 13.41 -3.85 14.50
N VAL A 167 12.73 -2.78 14.90
CA VAL A 167 12.01 -2.71 16.19
C VAL A 167 11.03 -3.87 16.33
N LYS A 168 10.23 -4.14 15.31
CA LYS A 168 9.23 -5.21 15.37
C LYS A 168 9.83 -6.61 15.36
N MET A 169 10.91 -6.82 14.63
CA MET A 169 11.63 -8.10 14.62
C MET A 169 12.24 -8.41 16.02
N VAL A 170 12.76 -7.40 16.70
CA VAL A 170 13.28 -7.55 18.07
C VAL A 170 12.17 -7.90 19.06
N GLU A 171 11.00 -7.25 18.98
CA GLU A 171 9.85 -7.58 19.83
C GLU A 171 9.38 -9.04 19.67
N GLN A 172 9.42 -9.59 18.45
CA GLN A 172 9.03 -10.99 18.17
C GLN A 172 10.03 -12.02 18.73
N VAL A 173 11.31 -11.66 18.83
CA VAL A 173 12.36 -12.57 19.35
C VAL A 173 12.40 -12.57 20.90
N THR A 174 11.81 -11.56 21.55
CA THR A 174 11.86 -11.36 23.01
C THR A 174 10.64 -11.97 23.73
N LEU A 175 9.69 -12.56 23.01
CA LEU A 175 8.51 -13.29 23.50
C LEU A 175 8.68 -14.79 23.33
#